data_391bbbdb81b8cc85a4d0ee3b377ded08
#
_entry.id   391bbbdb81b8cc85a4d0ee3b377ded08
#
_cell.length_a   1.000
_cell.length_b   1.000
_cell.length_c   1.000
_cell.angle_alpha   90.00
_cell.angle_beta   90.00
_cell.angle_gamma   90.00
#
_symmetry.space_group_name_H-M   'P 1'
#
loop_
_entity.id
_entity.type
_entity.pdbx_description
1 polymer ?
#
loop_
_entity_poly.entity_id
_entity_poly.type
_entity_poly.pdbx_seq_one_letter_code
_entity_poly.pdbx_strand_id
1 'polypeptide(L)'
;MVGYDGAPAPLHALFQQRVDGDDALLRLARLRFEQFGLAAEVYGGSAGELDHTLAFVPGDVRRSIVHLPRHIDVLREADRAAVSAIVRQFGDRVAGFVVHDRLEMPARLGEFQVAATQLSRALVESGPASLFVEYAAGSQIAEFLALGAALEGIPRVGLCIDTGHVGIRESRRAFARIRPEINFDLARLRPTDPRLPDLVDDVQSAVAAGLPAVRTLTAALVEQSTPTHYHLHDGHPLIPHLSDHFGFQNRLAIPFTYRGQRSLEPLYGVAGLAAILEATRAFEPDVVSLTLEIHQVEARLPLGDAAGLFAHWRDLTNAERMNAWLAVLTQHSVLVNALRP
;
A
#
# COMPACT_ATOMS: atom_id res chain seq x y z
N MET A 1 18.34 -2.28 -6.78
CA MET A 1 17.64 -3.37 -6.05
C MET A 1 17.88 -4.66 -6.82
N VAL A 2 18.56 -5.60 -6.22
CA VAL A 2 18.90 -6.89 -6.82
C VAL A 2 18.23 -7.97 -5.97
N GLY A 3 17.50 -8.88 -6.58
CA GLY A 3 16.87 -10.00 -5.87
C GLY A 3 17.89 -11.06 -5.45
N TYR A 4 17.43 -12.09 -4.73
CA TYR A 4 18.23 -13.19 -4.17
C TYR A 4 19.21 -13.89 -5.15
N ASP A 5 19.02 -13.70 -6.44
CA ASP A 5 19.80 -14.28 -7.54
C ASP A 5 20.55 -13.25 -8.39
N GLY A 6 20.70 -12.02 -7.91
CA GLY A 6 21.33 -10.91 -8.63
C GLY A 6 20.43 -10.26 -9.69
N ALA A 7 19.18 -10.68 -9.83
CA ALA A 7 18.19 -10.01 -10.65
C ALA A 7 17.59 -8.79 -9.94
N PRO A 8 17.08 -7.78 -10.66
CA PRO A 8 16.36 -6.66 -10.04
C PRO A 8 15.21 -7.19 -9.17
N ALA A 9 15.04 -6.62 -7.97
CA ALA A 9 13.91 -6.96 -7.11
C ALA A 9 12.59 -6.79 -7.88
N PRO A 10 11.68 -7.76 -7.83
CA PRO A 10 10.44 -7.67 -8.60
C PRO A 10 9.59 -6.49 -8.16
N LEU A 11 8.97 -5.83 -9.13
CA LEU A 11 7.87 -4.93 -8.85
C LEU A 11 6.60 -5.77 -8.76
N HIS A 12 5.96 -5.74 -7.60
CA HIS A 12 4.67 -6.39 -7.40
C HIS A 12 3.53 -5.45 -7.77
N ALA A 13 2.38 -6.02 -8.04
CA ALA A 13 1.11 -5.30 -8.12
C ALA A 13 -0.01 -6.19 -7.59
N LEU A 14 -1.13 -5.58 -7.20
CA LEU A 14 -2.31 -6.33 -6.78
C LEU A 14 -2.81 -7.22 -7.92
N PHE A 15 -3.01 -8.52 -7.65
CA PHE A 15 -3.31 -9.48 -8.70
C PHE A 15 -4.80 -9.77 -8.87
N GLN A 16 -5.58 -9.73 -7.78
CA GLN A 16 -6.97 -10.19 -7.75
C GLN A 16 -8.02 -9.09 -7.90
N GLN A 17 -7.62 -7.86 -8.13
CA GLN A 17 -8.60 -6.77 -8.22
C GLN A 17 -9.65 -7.04 -9.31
N ARG A 18 -10.91 -7.12 -8.92
CA ARG A 18 -12.06 -7.33 -9.80
C ARG A 18 -12.13 -8.70 -10.50
N VAL A 19 -11.50 -9.70 -9.93
CA VAL A 19 -11.54 -11.05 -10.50
C VAL A 19 -12.74 -11.85 -9.97
N ASP A 20 -13.21 -11.55 -8.77
CA ASP A 20 -14.37 -12.16 -8.11
C ASP A 20 -14.42 -13.70 -8.25
N GLY A 21 -13.24 -14.36 -8.23
CA GLY A 21 -13.13 -15.81 -8.40
C GLY A 21 -13.29 -16.34 -9.82
N ASP A 22 -13.34 -15.48 -10.85
CA ASP A 22 -13.41 -15.89 -12.25
C ASP A 22 -12.03 -16.31 -12.78
N ASP A 23 -11.86 -17.59 -13.03
CA ASP A 23 -10.64 -18.20 -13.56
C ASP A 23 -10.19 -17.62 -14.90
N ALA A 24 -11.13 -17.20 -15.76
CA ALA A 24 -10.76 -16.60 -17.05
C ALA A 24 -10.14 -15.23 -16.85
N LEU A 25 -10.65 -14.46 -15.89
CA LEU A 25 -10.06 -13.18 -15.50
C LEU A 25 -8.72 -13.35 -14.80
N LEU A 26 -8.55 -14.37 -13.95
CA LEU A 26 -7.25 -14.70 -13.34
C LEU A 26 -6.19 -15.05 -14.42
N ARG A 27 -6.55 -15.83 -15.42
CA ARG A 27 -5.66 -16.15 -16.56
C ARG A 27 -5.30 -14.91 -17.38
N LEU A 28 -6.26 -14.01 -17.61
CA LEU A 28 -6.00 -12.75 -18.30
C LEU A 28 -5.05 -11.86 -17.49
N ALA A 29 -5.27 -11.74 -16.19
CA ALA A 29 -4.37 -11.02 -15.28
C ALA A 29 -2.95 -11.62 -15.35
N ARG A 30 -2.81 -12.94 -15.24
CA ARG A 30 -1.54 -13.63 -15.34
C ARG A 30 -0.80 -13.26 -16.62
N LEU A 31 -1.44 -13.38 -17.79
CA LEU A 31 -0.83 -13.07 -19.08
C LEU A 31 -0.31 -11.61 -19.12
N ARG A 32 -1.07 -10.66 -18.57
CA ARG A 32 -0.67 -9.25 -18.53
C ARG A 32 0.48 -9.01 -17.57
N PHE A 33 0.47 -9.60 -16.40
CA PHE A 33 1.56 -9.51 -15.44
C PHE A 33 2.85 -10.10 -16.01
N GLU A 34 2.79 -11.27 -16.66
CA GLU A 34 3.94 -11.89 -17.35
C GLU A 34 4.49 -10.98 -18.47
N GLN A 35 3.59 -10.37 -19.27
CA GLN A 35 3.97 -9.45 -20.34
C GLN A 35 4.77 -8.24 -19.84
N PHE A 36 4.47 -7.75 -18.62
CA PHE A 36 5.10 -6.57 -18.05
C PHE A 36 6.11 -6.85 -16.95
N GLY A 37 6.43 -8.11 -16.72
CA GLY A 37 7.40 -8.52 -15.71
C GLY A 37 6.97 -8.19 -14.27
N LEU A 38 5.66 -8.10 -14.02
CA LEU A 38 5.11 -7.87 -12.69
C LEU A 38 5.04 -9.18 -11.91
N ALA A 39 5.39 -9.12 -10.62
CA ALA A 39 5.06 -10.15 -9.64
C ALA A 39 3.71 -9.85 -8.98
N ALA A 40 3.11 -10.86 -8.38
CA ALA A 40 1.79 -10.71 -7.77
C ALA A 40 1.88 -10.37 -6.28
N GLU A 41 1.04 -9.43 -5.84
CA GLU A 41 0.56 -9.39 -4.47
C GLU A 41 -0.89 -9.85 -4.47
N VAL A 42 -1.21 -10.81 -3.60
CA VAL A 42 -2.52 -11.45 -3.55
C VAL A 42 -3.16 -11.28 -2.18
N TYR A 43 -4.47 -11.08 -2.15
CA TYR A 43 -5.23 -11.09 -0.89
C TYR A 43 -5.54 -12.52 -0.48
N GLY A 44 -5.21 -12.88 0.77
CA GLY A 44 -5.47 -14.19 1.35
C GLY A 44 -6.65 -14.15 2.31
N GLY A 45 -7.85 -14.53 1.88
CA GLY A 45 -9.02 -14.65 2.74
C GLY A 45 -9.01 -15.95 3.55
N SER A 46 -8.77 -17.07 2.87
CA SER A 46 -8.64 -18.40 3.46
C SER A 46 -7.51 -19.17 2.79
N ALA A 47 -7.06 -20.26 3.43
CA ALA A 47 -6.01 -21.11 2.85
C ALA A 47 -6.43 -21.71 1.49
N GLY A 48 -7.70 -22.08 1.32
CA GLY A 48 -8.22 -22.62 0.06
C GLY A 48 -8.26 -21.56 -1.06
N GLU A 49 -8.74 -20.36 -0.76
CA GLU A 49 -8.74 -19.24 -1.72
C GLU A 49 -7.31 -18.85 -2.10
N LEU A 50 -6.41 -18.82 -1.12
CA LEU A 50 -5.02 -18.49 -1.35
C LEU A 50 -4.34 -19.54 -2.25
N ASP A 51 -4.54 -20.83 -1.96
CA ASP A 51 -4.00 -21.91 -2.79
C ASP A 51 -4.53 -21.85 -4.23
N HIS A 52 -5.84 -21.61 -4.38
CA HIS A 52 -6.46 -21.40 -5.69
C HIS A 52 -5.84 -20.21 -6.44
N THR A 53 -5.77 -19.06 -5.80
CA THR A 53 -5.23 -17.84 -6.44
C THR A 53 -3.76 -18.00 -6.81
N LEU A 54 -2.94 -18.58 -5.92
CA LEU A 54 -1.52 -18.79 -6.16
C LEU A 54 -1.26 -19.72 -7.35
N ALA A 55 -2.20 -20.58 -7.75
CA ALA A 55 -2.10 -21.38 -8.96
C ALA A 55 -2.14 -20.55 -10.26
N PHE A 56 -2.64 -19.33 -10.20
CA PHE A 56 -2.77 -18.41 -11.34
C PHE A 56 -1.72 -17.28 -11.37
N VAL A 57 -0.93 -17.08 -10.32
CA VAL A 57 0.04 -15.97 -10.30
C VAL A 57 1.08 -16.10 -11.42
N PRO A 58 1.64 -14.97 -11.91
CA PRO A 58 2.61 -14.97 -12.99
C PRO A 58 3.97 -15.54 -12.54
N GLY A 59 4.63 -16.24 -13.44
CA GLY A 59 6.01 -16.69 -13.26
C GLY A 59 6.21 -17.61 -12.07
N ASP A 60 7.26 -17.35 -11.28
CA ASP A 60 7.55 -18.13 -10.07
C ASP A 60 6.71 -17.63 -8.89
N VAL A 61 5.81 -18.49 -8.40
CA VAL A 61 4.94 -18.19 -7.24
C VAL A 61 5.74 -17.77 -6.00
N ARG A 62 6.99 -18.25 -5.85
CA ARG A 62 7.90 -17.87 -4.75
C ARG A 62 8.28 -16.39 -4.73
N ARG A 63 7.93 -15.65 -5.77
CA ARG A 63 8.10 -14.19 -5.82
C ARG A 63 6.84 -13.44 -5.40
N SER A 64 5.74 -14.12 -5.09
CA SER A 64 4.49 -13.47 -4.71
C SER A 64 4.50 -13.00 -3.25
N ILE A 65 3.76 -11.95 -2.97
CA ILE A 65 3.45 -11.45 -1.62
C ILE A 65 1.98 -11.79 -1.29
N VAL A 66 1.70 -12.12 -0.06
CA VAL A 66 0.34 -12.38 0.44
C VAL A 66 -0.06 -11.29 1.40
N HIS A 67 -1.07 -10.51 1.04
CA HIS A 67 -1.69 -9.54 1.93
C HIS A 67 -2.78 -10.24 2.75
N LEU A 68 -2.57 -10.33 4.05
CA LEU A 68 -3.52 -10.97 4.96
C LEU A 68 -4.71 -10.07 5.27
N PRO A 69 -5.87 -10.65 5.65
CA PRO A 69 -7.06 -9.86 5.92
C PRO A 69 -6.83 -8.79 6.98
N ARG A 70 -7.34 -7.59 6.72
CA ARG A 70 -7.15 -6.42 7.58
C ARG A 70 -7.67 -6.57 9.01
N HIS A 71 -8.54 -7.56 9.31
CA HIS A 71 -9.04 -7.78 10.66
C HIS A 71 -8.06 -8.57 11.56
N ILE A 72 -7.03 -9.16 10.97
CA ILE A 72 -5.98 -9.90 11.70
C ILE A 72 -5.25 -8.94 12.64
N ASP A 73 -5.15 -9.35 13.90
CA ASP A 73 -4.42 -8.64 14.95
C ASP A 73 -3.39 -9.58 15.59
N VAL A 74 -2.13 -9.38 15.27
CA VAL A 74 -1.05 -10.26 15.76
C VAL A 74 -0.83 -10.18 17.27
N LEU A 75 -1.40 -9.20 17.97
CA LEU A 75 -1.42 -9.17 19.44
C LEU A 75 -2.40 -10.18 20.03
N ARG A 76 -3.36 -10.68 19.25
CA ARG A 76 -4.31 -11.70 19.67
C ARG A 76 -3.75 -13.09 19.40
N GLU A 77 -3.80 -13.97 20.40
CA GLU A 77 -3.25 -15.33 20.28
C GLU A 77 -3.91 -16.14 19.15
N ALA A 78 -5.23 -16.06 19.01
CA ALA A 78 -5.96 -16.77 17.97
C ALA A 78 -5.55 -16.34 16.56
N ASP A 79 -5.37 -15.02 16.34
CA ASP A 79 -4.95 -14.49 15.06
C ASP A 79 -3.48 -14.82 14.76
N ARG A 80 -2.59 -14.79 15.77
CA ARG A 80 -1.20 -15.26 15.61
C ARG A 80 -1.15 -16.73 15.23
N ALA A 81 -1.98 -17.56 15.85
CA ALA A 81 -2.06 -18.99 15.52
C ALA A 81 -2.53 -19.19 14.06
N ALA A 82 -3.53 -18.42 13.62
CA ALA A 82 -3.99 -18.44 12.24
C ALA A 82 -2.90 -18.00 11.25
N VAL A 83 -2.21 -16.89 11.53
CA VAL A 83 -1.07 -16.42 10.71
C VAL A 83 0.03 -17.48 10.68
N SER A 84 0.39 -18.07 11.82
CA SER A 84 1.40 -19.13 11.89
C SER A 84 1.02 -20.36 11.06
N ALA A 85 -0.28 -20.72 11.02
CA ALA A 85 -0.76 -21.81 10.18
C ALA A 85 -0.61 -21.51 8.69
N ILE A 86 -0.99 -20.29 8.26
CA ILE A 86 -0.81 -19.82 6.88
C ILE A 86 0.68 -19.80 6.52
N VAL A 87 1.54 -19.26 7.40
CA VAL A 87 2.99 -19.21 7.19
C VAL A 87 3.57 -20.63 7.02
N ARG A 88 3.18 -21.59 7.87
CA ARG A 88 3.64 -22.98 7.73
C ARG A 88 3.20 -23.65 6.44
N GLN A 89 2.04 -23.28 5.92
CA GLN A 89 1.51 -23.86 4.69
C GLN A 89 2.09 -23.25 3.42
N PHE A 90 2.45 -21.95 3.45
CA PHE A 90 2.82 -21.20 2.25
C PHE A 90 4.20 -20.54 2.32
N GLY A 91 4.91 -20.58 3.44
CA GLY A 91 6.16 -19.84 3.63
C GLY A 91 7.33 -20.29 2.73
N ASP A 92 7.28 -21.49 2.18
CA ASP A 92 8.22 -21.97 1.14
C ASP A 92 7.77 -21.64 -0.28
N ARG A 93 6.53 -21.17 -0.45
CA ARG A 93 5.88 -20.92 -1.74
C ARG A 93 5.77 -19.44 -2.09
N VAL A 94 5.98 -18.52 -1.15
CA VAL A 94 5.82 -17.08 -1.36
C VAL A 94 7.02 -16.29 -0.84
N ALA A 95 7.20 -15.05 -1.31
CA ALA A 95 8.26 -14.16 -0.83
C ALA A 95 7.95 -13.53 0.53
N GLY A 96 6.68 -13.31 0.83
CA GLY A 96 6.33 -12.68 2.10
C GLY A 96 4.82 -12.55 2.34
N PHE A 97 4.53 -12.04 3.54
CA PHE A 97 3.19 -11.78 4.03
C PHE A 97 3.12 -10.34 4.52
N VAL A 98 1.98 -9.68 4.34
CA VAL A 98 1.69 -8.35 4.90
C VAL A 98 0.55 -8.46 5.88
N VAL A 99 0.69 -7.83 7.05
CA VAL A 99 -0.35 -7.67 8.08
C VAL A 99 -0.46 -6.21 8.46
N HIS A 100 -1.66 -5.72 8.75
CA HIS A 100 -1.85 -4.33 9.20
C HIS A 100 -1.35 -4.13 10.64
N ASP A 101 -0.81 -2.95 10.94
CA ASP A 101 -0.60 -2.50 12.30
C ASP A 101 -1.94 -2.26 13.03
N ARG A 102 -1.86 -2.00 14.33
CA ARG A 102 -2.98 -1.59 15.19
C ARG A 102 -2.58 -0.36 16.00
N LEU A 103 -3.55 0.52 16.26
CA LEU A 103 -3.31 1.74 17.04
C LEU A 103 -2.76 1.45 18.45
N GLU A 104 -3.10 0.31 19.02
CA GLU A 104 -2.62 -0.12 20.33
C GLU A 104 -1.23 -0.75 20.33
N MET A 105 -0.68 -1.15 19.18
CA MET A 105 0.65 -1.80 19.11
C MET A 105 1.77 -0.96 19.72
N PRO A 106 1.88 0.35 19.45
CA PRO A 106 2.93 1.17 20.04
C PRO A 106 2.89 1.23 21.57
N ALA A 107 1.70 1.16 22.16
CA ALA A 107 1.55 1.10 23.62
C ALA A 107 1.85 -0.28 24.21
N ARG A 108 1.97 -1.33 23.39
CA ARG A 108 2.15 -2.72 23.76
C ARG A 108 3.40 -3.35 23.11
N LEU A 109 4.48 -2.58 23.00
CA LEU A 109 5.71 -2.99 22.29
C LEU A 109 6.27 -4.33 22.78
N GLY A 110 6.25 -4.60 24.10
CA GLY A 110 6.73 -5.88 24.62
C GLY A 110 5.89 -7.08 24.13
N GLU A 111 4.57 -6.93 24.07
CA GLU A 111 3.69 -7.97 23.54
C GLU A 111 3.86 -8.13 22.02
N PHE A 112 4.04 -7.02 21.32
CA PHE A 112 4.35 -7.02 19.89
C PHE A 112 5.66 -7.75 19.60
N GLN A 113 6.72 -7.48 20.36
CA GLN A 113 8.02 -8.16 20.22
C GLN A 113 7.92 -9.67 20.45
N VAL A 114 7.14 -10.08 21.45
CA VAL A 114 6.86 -11.52 21.70
C VAL A 114 6.11 -12.13 20.51
N ALA A 115 5.08 -11.46 20.00
CA ALA A 115 4.31 -11.91 18.85
C ALA A 115 5.18 -12.03 17.60
N ALA A 116 5.99 -11.01 17.31
CA ALA A 116 6.93 -10.99 16.18
C ALA A 116 7.95 -12.13 16.29
N THR A 117 8.49 -12.39 17.49
CA THR A 117 9.41 -13.51 17.73
C THR A 117 8.77 -14.87 17.45
N GLN A 118 7.52 -15.05 17.84
CA GLN A 118 6.79 -16.30 17.58
C GLN A 118 6.55 -16.51 16.08
N LEU A 119 6.13 -15.45 15.37
CA LEU A 119 5.90 -15.48 13.93
C LEU A 119 7.22 -15.67 13.15
N SER A 120 8.30 -15.04 13.60
CA SER A 120 9.64 -15.22 13.05
C SER A 120 10.10 -16.70 13.10
N ARG A 121 9.86 -17.40 14.22
CA ARG A 121 10.17 -18.83 14.31
C ARG A 121 9.39 -19.64 13.27
N ALA A 122 8.09 -19.39 13.14
CA ALA A 122 7.28 -20.06 12.13
C ALA A 122 7.78 -19.79 10.70
N LEU A 123 8.20 -18.54 10.40
CA LEU A 123 8.78 -18.17 9.11
C LEU A 123 10.10 -18.89 8.83
N VAL A 124 11.01 -18.91 9.81
CA VAL A 124 12.33 -19.57 9.67
C VAL A 124 12.17 -21.07 9.46
N GLU A 125 11.22 -21.70 10.15
CA GLU A 125 10.92 -23.13 10.01
C GLU A 125 10.24 -23.48 8.68
N SER A 126 9.50 -22.54 8.08
CA SER A 126 8.63 -22.82 6.94
C SER A 126 9.26 -22.48 5.58
N GLY A 127 10.26 -21.60 5.51
CA GLY A 127 10.85 -21.24 4.23
C GLY A 127 11.52 -19.86 4.19
N PRO A 128 11.70 -19.25 3.01
CA PRO A 128 12.39 -17.97 2.83
C PRO A 128 11.50 -16.76 3.07
N ALA A 129 10.18 -16.91 3.23
CA ALA A 129 9.24 -15.80 3.34
C ALA A 129 9.54 -14.86 4.51
N SER A 130 9.18 -13.59 4.33
CA SER A 130 9.20 -12.56 5.38
C SER A 130 7.78 -12.14 5.75
N LEU A 131 7.60 -11.52 6.91
CA LEU A 131 6.36 -10.88 7.35
C LEU A 131 6.61 -9.38 7.49
N PHE A 132 5.72 -8.57 6.94
CA PHE A 132 5.79 -7.12 7.02
C PHE A 132 4.57 -6.58 7.75
N VAL A 133 4.80 -5.71 8.74
CA VAL A 133 3.73 -4.98 9.46
C VAL A 133 3.50 -3.67 8.76
N GLU A 134 2.30 -3.49 8.21
CA GLU A 134 1.95 -2.34 7.40
C GLU A 134 1.47 -1.15 8.23
N TYR A 135 1.90 0.04 7.85
CA TYR A 135 1.37 1.31 8.34
C TYR A 135 -0.05 1.54 7.82
N ALA A 136 -1.05 1.06 8.50
CA ALA A 136 -2.47 1.13 8.11
C ALA A 136 -3.36 1.82 9.16
N ALA A 137 -3.10 1.60 10.45
CA ALA A 137 -3.93 2.14 11.54
C ALA A 137 -3.78 3.66 11.70
N GLY A 138 -2.68 4.24 11.25
CA GLY A 138 -2.41 5.69 11.31
C GLY A 138 -1.84 6.14 12.63
N SER A 139 -0.99 5.33 13.24
CA SER A 139 -0.10 5.71 14.33
C SER A 139 0.79 6.90 13.94
N GLN A 140 1.42 7.54 14.92
CA GLN A 140 2.43 8.57 14.61
C GLN A 140 3.68 7.91 14.02
N ILE A 141 4.42 8.65 13.20
CA ILE A 141 5.67 8.14 12.60
C ILE A 141 6.63 7.63 13.68
N ALA A 142 6.80 8.37 14.77
CA ALA A 142 7.67 7.96 15.88
C ALA A 142 7.19 6.65 16.54
N GLU A 143 5.89 6.46 16.65
CA GLU A 143 5.28 5.23 17.17
C GLU A 143 5.51 4.05 16.22
N PHE A 144 5.37 4.27 14.92
CA PHE A 144 5.63 3.23 13.92
C PHE A 144 7.13 2.87 13.85
N LEU A 145 8.03 3.85 13.98
CA LEU A 145 9.46 3.62 14.10
C LEU A 145 9.83 2.84 15.37
N ALA A 146 9.10 3.03 16.46
CA ALA A 146 9.27 2.23 17.66
C ALA A 146 8.90 0.74 17.45
N LEU A 147 7.93 0.44 16.56
CA LEU A 147 7.67 -0.93 16.13
C LEU A 147 8.89 -1.50 15.38
N GLY A 148 9.50 -0.72 14.47
CA GLY A 148 10.72 -1.11 13.76
C GLY A 148 11.86 -1.43 14.72
N ALA A 149 12.12 -0.55 15.69
CA ALA A 149 13.13 -0.77 16.70
C ALA A 149 12.87 -2.02 17.56
N ALA A 150 11.60 -2.33 17.84
CA ALA A 150 11.23 -3.55 18.56
C ALA A 150 11.46 -4.84 17.73
N LEU A 151 11.65 -4.72 16.42
CA LEU A 151 11.97 -5.85 15.53
C LEU A 151 13.49 -6.08 15.40
N GLU A 152 14.33 -5.24 15.96
CA GLU A 152 15.79 -5.42 15.90
C GLU A 152 16.22 -6.80 16.39
N GLY A 153 16.99 -7.50 15.56
CA GLY A 153 17.44 -8.86 15.85
C GLY A 153 16.38 -9.97 15.68
N ILE A 154 15.16 -9.63 15.26
CA ILE A 154 14.12 -10.61 14.93
C ILE A 154 14.17 -10.90 13.42
N PRO A 155 14.64 -12.08 13.00
CA PRO A 155 14.82 -12.37 11.58
C PRO A 155 13.47 -12.47 10.83
N ARG A 156 13.45 -12.04 9.57
CA ARG A 156 12.31 -12.16 8.62
C ARG A 156 11.02 -11.46 9.03
N VAL A 157 11.07 -10.58 10.02
CA VAL A 157 9.97 -9.67 10.32
C VAL A 157 10.42 -8.24 10.07
N GLY A 158 9.63 -7.49 9.36
CA GLY A 158 9.94 -6.13 8.97
C GLY A 158 8.70 -5.25 8.92
N LEU A 159 8.81 -4.09 8.29
CA LEU A 159 7.73 -3.12 8.18
C LEU A 159 7.30 -2.94 6.72
N CYS A 160 6.04 -2.57 6.52
CA CYS A 160 5.53 -2.12 5.24
C CYS A 160 5.13 -0.65 5.33
N ILE A 161 5.75 0.20 4.50
CA ILE A 161 5.36 1.60 4.35
C ILE A 161 4.30 1.69 3.28
N ASP A 162 3.05 1.87 3.68
CA ASP A 162 2.02 2.34 2.77
C ASP A 162 2.17 3.85 2.58
N THR A 163 2.67 4.23 1.40
CA THR A 163 3.02 5.63 1.12
C THR A 163 1.80 6.54 1.14
N GLY A 164 0.68 6.10 0.61
CA GLY A 164 -0.56 6.88 0.61
C GLY A 164 -1.13 7.07 2.01
N HIS A 165 -1.16 6.01 2.82
CA HIS A 165 -1.63 6.09 4.20
C HIS A 165 -0.78 7.05 5.03
N VAL A 166 0.55 6.97 4.95
CA VAL A 166 1.46 7.91 5.63
C VAL A 166 1.16 9.34 5.21
N GLY A 167 1.14 9.61 3.89
CA GLY A 167 0.93 10.97 3.39
C GLY A 167 -0.43 11.56 3.74
N ILE A 168 -1.50 10.78 3.63
CA ILE A 168 -2.85 11.22 4.00
C ILE A 168 -2.93 11.56 5.49
N ARG A 169 -2.36 10.72 6.35
CA ARG A 169 -2.37 10.95 7.81
C ARG A 169 -1.58 12.19 8.18
N GLU A 170 -0.38 12.34 7.63
CA GLU A 170 0.44 13.53 7.92
C GLU A 170 -0.18 14.82 7.36
N SER A 171 -0.81 14.79 6.19
CA SER A 171 -1.58 15.92 5.67
C SER A 171 -2.72 16.32 6.61
N ARG A 172 -3.47 15.36 7.16
CA ARG A 172 -4.54 15.64 8.12
C ARG A 172 -4.00 16.24 9.41
N ARG A 173 -2.87 15.73 9.93
CA ARG A 173 -2.19 16.30 11.09
C ARG A 173 -1.66 17.70 10.83
N ALA A 174 -1.08 17.93 9.65
CA ALA A 174 -0.61 19.25 9.23
C ALA A 174 -1.77 20.25 9.16
N PHE A 175 -2.90 19.86 8.57
CA PHE A 175 -4.08 20.72 8.52
C PHE A 175 -4.58 21.08 9.92
N ALA A 176 -4.65 20.13 10.84
CA ALA A 176 -5.06 20.40 12.22
C ALA A 176 -4.12 21.38 12.96
N ARG A 177 -2.82 21.41 12.57
CA ARG A 177 -1.87 22.42 13.08
C ARG A 177 -2.06 23.79 12.43
N ILE A 178 -2.37 23.84 11.13
CA ILE A 178 -2.62 25.09 10.38
C ILE A 178 -3.92 25.74 10.84
N ARG A 179 -4.95 24.92 11.08
CA ARG A 179 -6.30 25.35 11.44
C ARG A 179 -6.79 24.69 12.73
N PRO A 180 -6.16 24.97 13.88
CA PRO A 180 -6.52 24.33 15.15
C PRO A 180 -7.95 24.66 15.62
N GLU A 181 -8.52 25.77 15.15
CA GLU A 181 -9.89 26.17 15.45
C GLU A 181 -10.94 25.35 14.68
N ILE A 182 -10.54 24.61 13.64
CA ILE A 182 -11.45 23.78 12.87
C ILE A 182 -11.59 22.41 13.55
N ASN A 183 -12.76 22.16 14.11
CA ASN A 183 -13.05 20.90 14.82
C ASN A 183 -13.68 19.85 13.90
N PHE A 184 -13.00 19.52 12.79
CA PHE A 184 -13.38 18.39 11.95
C PHE A 184 -12.14 17.79 11.24
N ASP A 185 -12.23 16.50 10.94
CA ASP A 185 -11.25 15.81 10.11
C ASP A 185 -11.44 16.21 8.62
N LEU A 186 -10.35 16.46 7.91
CA LEU A 186 -10.35 16.72 6.46
C LEU A 186 -11.12 15.66 5.68
N ALA A 187 -11.15 14.43 6.14
CA ALA A 187 -11.93 13.34 5.54
C ALA A 187 -13.43 13.62 5.46
N ARG A 188 -13.94 14.54 6.26
CA ARG A 188 -15.35 14.97 6.26
C ARG A 188 -15.62 16.09 5.27
N LEU A 189 -14.57 16.78 4.82
CA LEU A 189 -14.70 17.81 3.81
C LEU A 189 -14.85 17.16 2.43
N ARG A 190 -15.87 17.56 1.70
CA ARG A 190 -16.12 17.06 0.34
C ARG A 190 -15.56 18.03 -0.70
N PRO A 191 -15.21 17.55 -1.91
CA PRO A 191 -14.81 18.43 -2.99
C PRO A 191 -15.85 19.51 -3.32
N THR A 192 -17.14 19.25 -3.06
CA THR A 192 -18.26 20.17 -3.27
C THR A 192 -18.62 20.96 -2.02
N ASP A 193 -17.90 20.83 -0.91
CA ASP A 193 -18.18 21.52 0.33
C ASP A 193 -18.04 23.04 0.14
N PRO A 194 -19.04 23.84 0.55
CA PRO A 194 -19.01 25.30 0.36
C PRO A 194 -17.87 25.99 1.14
N ARG A 195 -17.29 25.34 2.14
CA ARG A 195 -16.14 25.86 2.89
C ARG A 195 -14.80 25.65 2.16
N LEU A 196 -14.76 24.73 1.21
CA LEU A 196 -13.50 24.37 0.53
C LEU A 196 -12.79 25.56 -0.13
N PRO A 197 -13.48 26.55 -0.79
CA PRO A 197 -12.83 27.71 -1.38
C PRO A 197 -11.96 28.51 -0.41
N ASP A 198 -12.42 28.62 0.84
CA ASP A 198 -11.70 29.37 1.88
C ASP A 198 -10.55 28.57 2.52
N LEU A 199 -10.53 27.24 2.31
CA LEU A 199 -9.57 26.32 2.88
C LEU A 199 -8.58 25.74 1.88
N VAL A 200 -8.73 26.04 0.59
CA VAL A 200 -7.92 25.43 -0.49
C VAL A 200 -6.42 25.56 -0.24
N ASP A 201 -5.95 26.77 0.09
CA ASP A 201 -4.53 27.02 0.28
C ASP A 201 -3.97 26.32 1.55
N ASP A 202 -4.78 26.24 2.59
CA ASP A 202 -4.41 25.52 3.81
C ASP A 202 -4.39 23.99 3.60
N VAL A 203 -5.37 23.47 2.85
CA VAL A 203 -5.40 22.06 2.45
C VAL A 203 -4.18 21.73 1.58
N GLN A 204 -3.86 22.60 0.60
CA GLN A 204 -2.70 22.38 -0.26
C GLN A 204 -1.37 22.46 0.51
N SER A 205 -1.28 23.38 1.47
CA SER A 205 -0.13 23.49 2.37
C SER A 205 0.00 22.24 3.26
N ALA A 206 -1.13 21.70 3.70
CA ALA A 206 -1.16 20.47 4.48
C ALA A 206 -0.74 19.23 3.66
N VAL A 207 -1.19 19.14 2.41
CA VAL A 207 -0.82 18.05 1.47
C VAL A 207 0.69 18.01 1.25
N ALA A 208 1.36 19.17 1.20
CA ALA A 208 2.80 19.25 1.04
C ALA A 208 3.60 18.59 2.18
N ALA A 209 2.97 18.28 3.33
CA ALA A 209 3.61 17.56 4.43
C ALA A 209 3.77 16.03 4.16
N GLY A 210 3.02 15.48 3.22
CA GLY A 210 2.99 14.04 2.97
C GLY A 210 4.33 13.46 2.49
N LEU A 211 4.94 14.06 1.46
CA LEU A 211 6.20 13.58 0.89
C LEU A 211 7.38 13.65 1.87
N PRO A 212 7.61 14.76 2.59
CA PRO A 212 8.65 14.81 3.63
C PRO A 212 8.47 13.71 4.70
N ALA A 213 7.23 13.42 5.10
CA ALA A 213 6.94 12.40 6.10
C ALA A 213 7.37 11.00 5.63
N VAL A 214 7.02 10.61 4.40
CA VAL A 214 7.45 9.32 3.83
C VAL A 214 8.97 9.24 3.74
N ARG A 215 9.63 10.31 3.28
CA ARG A 215 11.09 10.34 3.19
C ARG A 215 11.78 10.22 4.55
N THR A 216 11.26 10.90 5.56
CA THR A 216 11.78 10.82 6.94
C THR A 216 11.63 9.40 7.49
N LEU A 217 10.46 8.78 7.30
CA LEU A 217 10.22 7.41 7.71
C LEU A 217 11.18 6.44 7.00
N THR A 218 11.31 6.57 5.68
CA THR A 218 12.24 5.75 4.88
C THR A 218 13.67 5.87 5.38
N ALA A 219 14.18 7.11 5.58
CA ALA A 219 15.53 7.33 6.05
C ALA A 219 15.80 6.67 7.41
N ALA A 220 14.88 6.81 8.36
CA ALA A 220 15.01 6.20 9.67
C ALA A 220 15.01 4.65 9.62
N LEU A 221 14.21 4.04 8.73
CA LEU A 221 14.21 2.58 8.56
C LEU A 221 15.49 2.08 7.88
N VAL A 222 16.10 2.87 6.98
CA VAL A 222 17.43 2.57 6.43
C VAL A 222 18.46 2.47 7.55
N GLU A 223 18.47 3.45 8.47
CA GLU A 223 19.39 3.45 9.61
C GLU A 223 19.19 2.25 10.54
N GLN A 224 17.95 1.79 10.69
CA GLN A 224 17.63 0.60 11.49
C GLN A 224 17.95 -0.72 10.77
N SER A 225 18.28 -0.71 9.48
CA SER A 225 18.46 -1.91 8.64
C SER A 225 17.27 -2.87 8.69
N THR A 226 16.06 -2.34 8.89
CA THR A 226 14.83 -3.12 8.99
C THR A 226 14.38 -3.57 7.59
N PRO A 227 14.09 -4.86 7.36
CA PRO A 227 13.47 -5.32 6.12
C PRO A 227 12.21 -4.51 5.84
N THR A 228 12.10 -3.93 4.65
CA THR A 228 11.03 -2.98 4.37
C THR A 228 10.33 -3.32 3.04
N HIS A 229 9.02 -3.40 3.11
CA HIS A 229 8.13 -3.46 1.97
C HIS A 229 7.50 -2.09 1.74
N TYR A 230 7.10 -1.80 0.50
CA TYR A 230 6.41 -0.56 0.16
C TYR A 230 5.13 -0.85 -0.61
N HIS A 231 4.03 -0.29 -0.15
CA HIS A 231 2.85 -0.09 -0.97
C HIS A 231 2.92 1.30 -1.60
N LEU A 232 2.97 1.31 -2.92
CA LEU A 232 3.12 2.53 -3.73
C LEU A 232 1.77 2.90 -4.32
N HIS A 233 1.18 3.96 -3.83
CA HIS A 233 0.02 4.62 -4.42
C HIS A 233 -0.01 6.09 -4.05
N ASP A 234 -0.74 6.86 -4.83
CA ASP A 234 -1.04 8.26 -4.57
C ASP A 234 -2.41 8.41 -3.90
N GLY A 235 -2.76 9.59 -3.46
CA GLY A 235 -4.02 9.88 -2.81
C GLY A 235 -4.24 11.36 -2.52
N HIS A 236 -5.29 11.66 -1.76
CA HIS A 236 -5.57 13.00 -1.28
C HIS A 236 -6.35 12.97 0.04
N PRO A 237 -6.02 13.84 1.04
CA PRO A 237 -6.64 13.81 2.38
C PRO A 237 -8.13 14.16 2.40
N LEU A 238 -8.68 14.78 1.34
CA LEU A 238 -10.13 15.04 1.22
C LEU A 238 -10.94 13.81 0.85
N ILE A 239 -10.30 12.70 0.50
CA ILE A 239 -10.99 11.46 0.20
C ILE A 239 -11.35 10.76 1.51
N PRO A 240 -12.62 10.34 1.69
CA PRO A 240 -13.13 9.89 2.99
C PRO A 240 -12.49 8.62 3.54
N HIS A 241 -11.93 7.78 2.65
CA HIS A 241 -11.32 6.51 3.01
C HIS A 241 -9.81 6.60 2.86
N LEU A 242 -9.05 5.92 3.73
CA LEU A 242 -7.60 5.84 3.63
C LEU A 242 -7.14 5.00 2.44
N SER A 243 -8.05 4.32 1.80
CA SER A 243 -7.82 3.34 0.76
C SER A 243 -8.15 3.86 -0.63
N ASP A 244 -7.77 5.07 -0.96
CA ASP A 244 -7.99 5.68 -2.29
C ASP A 244 -7.06 5.13 -3.36
N HIS A 245 -5.87 4.73 -3.02
CA HIS A 245 -4.95 3.95 -3.87
C HIS A 245 -4.94 4.41 -5.34
N PHE A 246 -4.68 5.72 -5.55
CA PHE A 246 -4.62 6.29 -6.88
C PHE A 246 -3.28 6.04 -7.57
N GLY A 247 -3.28 6.02 -8.90
CA GLY A 247 -2.07 6.05 -9.68
C GLY A 247 -1.39 7.41 -9.67
N PHE A 248 -0.07 7.44 -9.71
CA PHE A 248 0.73 8.67 -9.66
C PHE A 248 0.61 9.56 -10.92
N GLN A 249 0.15 9.00 -12.03
CA GLN A 249 -0.12 9.74 -13.25
C GLN A 249 -1.54 10.31 -13.32
N ASN A 250 -2.41 9.87 -12.43
CA ASN A 250 -3.76 10.39 -12.36
C ASN A 250 -3.70 11.82 -11.84
N ARG A 251 -3.89 12.76 -12.74
CA ARG A 251 -4.27 14.11 -12.35
C ARG A 251 -5.66 14.01 -11.75
N LEU A 252 -5.75 14.02 -10.43
CA LEU A 252 -7.00 13.99 -9.67
C LEU A 252 -7.82 15.28 -9.87
N ALA A 253 -7.70 15.91 -11.04
CA ALA A 253 -8.37 17.16 -11.37
C ALA A 253 -9.90 17.06 -11.23
N ILE A 254 -10.45 15.88 -11.43
CA ILE A 254 -11.90 15.69 -11.48
C ILE A 254 -12.57 15.84 -10.12
N PRO A 255 -12.21 15.11 -9.06
CA PRO A 255 -12.84 15.26 -7.75
C PRO A 255 -12.41 16.52 -7.01
N PHE A 256 -11.33 17.19 -7.41
CA PHE A 256 -10.72 18.32 -6.71
C PHE A 256 -10.75 19.62 -7.46
N THR A 257 -11.48 19.71 -8.56
CA THR A 257 -11.76 20.97 -9.26
C THR A 257 -13.01 21.60 -8.67
N TYR A 258 -12.85 22.65 -7.91
CA TYR A 258 -13.98 23.41 -7.40
C TYR A 258 -14.36 24.52 -8.39
N ARG A 259 -15.60 24.45 -8.91
CA ARG A 259 -16.15 25.43 -9.87
C ARG A 259 -15.22 25.80 -11.03
N GLY A 260 -14.40 24.85 -11.48
CA GLY A 260 -13.48 25.03 -12.60
C GLY A 260 -12.29 25.95 -12.35
N GLN A 261 -12.03 26.35 -11.09
CA GLN A 261 -11.05 27.39 -10.81
C GLN A 261 -9.69 26.88 -10.35
N ARG A 262 -9.60 25.79 -9.61
CA ARG A 262 -8.31 25.26 -9.13
C ARG A 262 -8.43 23.77 -8.84
N SER A 263 -7.54 22.98 -9.40
CA SER A 263 -7.37 21.60 -8.95
C SER A 263 -6.41 21.56 -7.77
N LEU A 264 -6.74 20.76 -6.75
CA LEU A 264 -5.83 20.44 -5.66
C LEU A 264 -4.84 19.38 -6.15
N GLU A 265 -3.58 19.55 -5.79
CA GLU A 265 -2.55 18.59 -6.16
C GLU A 265 -2.68 17.29 -5.35
N PRO A 266 -2.34 16.12 -5.94
CA PRO A 266 -2.24 14.88 -5.21
C PRO A 266 -1.08 14.93 -4.21
N LEU A 267 -0.95 13.91 -3.36
CA LEU A 267 0.13 13.83 -2.36
C LEU A 267 1.51 13.85 -3.00
N TYR A 268 1.69 13.16 -4.11
CA TYR A 268 3.01 12.88 -4.66
C TYR A 268 3.13 13.18 -6.16
N GLY A 269 2.21 12.73 -6.97
CA GLY A 269 2.37 12.73 -8.42
C GLY A 269 3.64 11.98 -8.86
N VAL A 270 4.04 12.15 -10.11
CA VAL A 270 5.23 11.48 -10.67
C VAL A 270 6.52 11.97 -9.99
N ALA A 271 6.61 13.25 -9.67
CA ALA A 271 7.79 13.82 -9.02
C ALA A 271 7.97 13.28 -7.59
N GLY A 272 6.88 13.14 -6.84
CA GLY A 272 6.91 12.55 -5.51
C GLY A 272 7.25 11.07 -5.55
N LEU A 273 6.72 10.30 -6.51
CA LEU A 273 7.13 8.91 -6.73
C LEU A 273 8.64 8.80 -6.98
N ALA A 274 9.20 9.66 -7.85
CA ALA A 274 10.63 9.67 -8.09
C ALA A 274 11.44 9.91 -6.80
N ALA A 275 11.01 10.87 -5.97
CA ALA A 275 11.66 11.18 -4.71
C ALA A 275 11.53 10.04 -3.67
N ILE A 276 10.42 9.30 -3.66
CA ILE A 276 10.24 8.11 -2.82
C ILE A 276 11.19 7.00 -3.29
N LEU A 277 11.22 6.70 -4.58
CA LEU A 277 12.12 5.68 -5.14
C LEU A 277 13.59 6.03 -4.92
N GLU A 278 13.96 7.31 -5.02
CA GLU A 278 15.31 7.76 -4.68
C GLU A 278 15.66 7.49 -3.22
N ALA A 279 14.75 7.76 -2.30
CA ALA A 279 14.98 7.49 -0.88
C ALA A 279 15.17 5.98 -0.59
N THR A 280 14.53 5.09 -1.36
CA THR A 280 14.69 3.64 -1.19
C THR A 280 16.05 3.10 -1.66
N ARG A 281 16.85 3.88 -2.42
CA ARG A 281 18.18 3.47 -2.89
C ARG A 281 19.18 3.26 -1.76
N ALA A 282 18.97 3.89 -0.62
CA ALA A 282 19.85 3.78 0.53
C ALA A 282 19.76 2.42 1.24
N PHE A 283 18.71 1.63 0.97
CA PHE A 283 18.62 0.27 1.51
C PHE A 283 19.57 -0.68 0.78
N GLU A 284 20.05 -1.68 1.52
CA GLU A 284 20.69 -2.84 0.91
C GLU A 284 19.72 -3.52 -0.07
N PRO A 285 20.19 -4.06 -1.21
CA PRO A 285 19.34 -4.57 -2.29
C PRO A 285 18.30 -5.61 -1.86
N ASP A 286 18.61 -6.41 -0.86
CA ASP A 286 17.81 -7.56 -0.44
C ASP A 286 16.75 -7.23 0.63
N VAL A 287 16.73 -5.98 1.11
CA VAL A 287 15.81 -5.59 2.21
C VAL A 287 14.62 -4.76 1.76
N VAL A 288 14.49 -4.48 0.46
CA VAL A 288 13.40 -3.66 -0.08
C VAL A 288 12.64 -4.37 -1.18
N SER A 289 11.32 -4.46 -1.04
CA SER A 289 10.40 -4.83 -2.10
C SER A 289 9.31 -3.78 -2.27
N LEU A 290 8.71 -3.71 -3.46
CA LEU A 290 7.75 -2.67 -3.83
C LEU A 290 6.51 -3.30 -4.44
N THR A 291 5.33 -2.85 -4.02
CA THR A 291 4.04 -3.18 -4.64
C THR A 291 3.35 -1.92 -5.15
N LEU A 292 2.87 -1.95 -6.39
CA LEU A 292 1.90 -0.99 -6.91
C LEU A 292 0.52 -1.35 -6.33
N GLU A 293 0.13 -0.68 -5.27
CA GLU A 293 -1.16 -0.89 -4.64
C GLU A 293 -2.20 0.09 -5.19
N ILE A 294 -2.42 0.03 -6.50
CA ILE A 294 -3.36 0.89 -7.21
C ILE A 294 -4.68 0.16 -7.38
N HIS A 295 -5.72 0.67 -6.75
CA HIS A 295 -7.08 0.16 -6.88
C HIS A 295 -7.85 0.90 -7.98
N GLN A 296 -8.99 0.34 -8.37
CA GLN A 296 -9.86 1.02 -9.32
C GLN A 296 -10.60 2.19 -8.64
N VAL A 297 -10.53 3.33 -9.27
CA VAL A 297 -11.10 4.59 -8.76
C VAL A 297 -12.61 4.51 -8.56
N GLU A 298 -13.34 3.81 -9.46
CA GLU A 298 -14.80 3.75 -9.45
C GLU A 298 -15.42 3.11 -8.21
N ALA A 299 -14.67 2.32 -7.45
CA ALA A 299 -15.20 1.62 -6.28
C ALA A 299 -15.29 2.49 -5.02
N ARG A 300 -14.55 3.60 -4.97
CA ARG A 300 -14.25 4.28 -3.71
C ARG A 300 -14.54 5.77 -3.65
N LEU A 301 -14.80 6.39 -4.80
CA LEU A 301 -15.18 7.80 -4.80
C LEU A 301 -16.66 7.93 -4.46
N PRO A 302 -17.03 8.65 -3.39
CA PRO A 302 -18.38 9.16 -3.23
C PRO A 302 -18.56 10.28 -4.24
N LEU A 303 -18.93 9.87 -5.44
CA LEU A 303 -18.86 10.67 -6.65
C LEU A 303 -20.06 11.62 -6.78
N GLY A 304 -20.44 12.38 -5.83
CA GLY A 304 -21.45 13.42 -5.97
C GLY A 304 -21.75 13.77 -7.43
N ASP A 305 -21.51 15.00 -7.82
CA ASP A 305 -21.76 15.48 -9.19
C ASP A 305 -20.83 14.87 -10.26
N ALA A 306 -19.72 14.24 -9.84
CA ALA A 306 -18.84 13.48 -10.74
C ALA A 306 -19.39 12.09 -11.11
N ALA A 307 -20.52 11.66 -10.54
CA ALA A 307 -21.14 10.37 -10.84
C ALA A 307 -21.41 10.19 -12.35
N GLY A 308 -21.71 11.27 -13.07
CA GLY A 308 -21.87 11.25 -14.52
C GLY A 308 -20.61 10.91 -15.30
N LEU A 309 -19.44 11.37 -14.82
CA LEU A 309 -18.14 11.10 -15.45
C LEU A 309 -17.75 9.63 -15.35
N PHE A 310 -18.20 8.96 -14.29
CA PHE A 310 -17.90 7.56 -14.02
C PHE A 310 -19.10 6.64 -14.30
N ALA A 311 -20.22 7.16 -14.78
CA ALA A 311 -21.40 6.35 -15.11
C ALA A 311 -21.05 5.25 -16.10
N HIS A 312 -20.23 5.56 -17.11
CA HIS A 312 -19.77 4.57 -18.09
C HIS A 312 -18.94 3.43 -17.46
N TRP A 313 -18.22 3.68 -16.36
CA TRP A 313 -17.49 2.63 -15.65
C TRP A 313 -18.42 1.63 -14.95
N ARG A 314 -19.62 2.06 -14.56
CA ARG A 314 -20.62 1.17 -13.96
C ARG A 314 -21.21 0.20 -14.98
N ASP A 315 -21.27 0.62 -16.23
CA ASP A 315 -21.83 -0.17 -17.33
C ASP A 315 -20.80 -1.14 -17.94
N LEU A 316 -19.52 -1.02 -17.57
CA LEU A 316 -18.49 -1.93 -18.03
C LEU A 316 -18.61 -3.30 -17.39
N THR A 317 -18.33 -4.33 -18.17
CA THR A 317 -18.15 -5.70 -17.67
C THR A 317 -16.90 -5.79 -16.76
N ASN A 318 -16.82 -6.81 -15.91
CA ASN A 318 -15.65 -7.05 -15.09
C ASN A 318 -14.37 -7.19 -15.93
N ALA A 319 -14.44 -7.81 -17.12
CA ALA A 319 -13.31 -7.93 -18.03
C ALA A 319 -12.84 -6.57 -18.56
N GLU A 320 -13.74 -5.67 -18.93
CA GLU A 320 -13.39 -4.31 -19.38
C GLU A 320 -12.77 -3.47 -18.26
N ARG A 321 -13.36 -3.54 -17.05
CA ARG A 321 -12.81 -2.87 -15.87
C ARG A 321 -11.41 -3.38 -15.53
N MET A 322 -11.22 -4.70 -15.59
CA MET A 322 -9.93 -5.32 -15.34
C MET A 322 -8.90 -4.91 -16.40
N ASN A 323 -9.26 -4.87 -17.68
CA ASN A 323 -8.38 -4.39 -18.74
C ASN A 323 -7.96 -2.94 -18.53
N ALA A 324 -8.90 -2.05 -18.14
CA ALA A 324 -8.59 -0.66 -17.83
C ALA A 324 -7.62 -0.55 -16.64
N TRP A 325 -7.87 -1.30 -15.58
CA TRP A 325 -7.00 -1.36 -14.42
C TRP A 325 -5.61 -1.91 -14.75
N LEU A 326 -5.52 -3.00 -15.50
CA LEU A 326 -4.24 -3.56 -15.97
C LEU A 326 -3.46 -2.58 -16.84
N ALA A 327 -4.14 -1.77 -17.65
CA ALA A 327 -3.49 -0.70 -18.41
C ALA A 327 -2.85 0.35 -17.50
N VAL A 328 -3.52 0.73 -16.41
CA VAL A 328 -2.96 1.64 -15.39
C VAL A 328 -1.75 1.02 -14.71
N LEU A 329 -1.83 -0.23 -14.27
CA LEU A 329 -0.69 -0.93 -13.67
C LEU A 329 0.51 -1.02 -14.62
N THR A 330 0.25 -1.30 -15.91
CA THR A 330 1.28 -1.34 -16.94
C THR A 330 2.01 -0.02 -17.09
N GLN A 331 1.25 1.08 -17.19
CA GLN A 331 1.83 2.42 -17.30
C GLN A 331 2.69 2.75 -16.09
N HIS A 332 2.23 2.38 -14.88
CA HIS A 332 2.99 2.61 -13.64
C HIS A 332 4.20 1.69 -13.52
N SER A 333 4.14 0.46 -14.03
CA SER A 333 5.30 -0.43 -14.10
C SER A 333 6.40 0.17 -14.97
N VAL A 334 6.05 0.67 -16.15
CA VAL A 334 7.00 1.36 -17.04
C VAL A 334 7.58 2.61 -16.34
N LEU A 335 6.73 3.41 -15.69
CA LEU A 335 7.16 4.59 -14.96
C LEU A 335 8.14 4.24 -13.82
N VAL A 336 7.78 3.29 -12.96
CA VAL A 336 8.64 2.87 -11.83
C VAL A 336 9.97 2.31 -12.36
N ASN A 337 9.96 1.47 -13.39
CA ASN A 337 11.18 0.92 -13.97
C ASN A 337 12.07 1.99 -14.61
N ALA A 338 11.48 3.04 -15.20
CA ALA A 338 12.23 4.19 -15.73
C ALA A 338 12.82 5.09 -14.64
N LEU A 339 12.20 5.14 -13.46
CA LEU A 339 12.63 5.94 -12.32
C LEU A 339 13.57 5.15 -11.36
N ARG A 340 13.58 3.83 -11.46
CA ARG A 340 14.56 3.00 -10.76
C ARG A 340 15.94 3.24 -11.36
N PRO A 341 16.98 3.27 -10.54
CA PRO A 341 18.37 3.40 -11.01
C PRO A 341 18.83 2.17 -11.79
#